data_2e9a408d68a3f21e66b9c42dc7a50300
#
_entry.id   2e9a408d68a3f21e66b9c42dc7a50300
#
_cell.length_a   1.000
_cell.length_b   1.000
_cell.length_c   1.000
_cell.angle_alpha   90.00
_cell.angle_beta   90.00
_cell.angle_gamma   90.00
#
_symmetry.space_group_name_H-M   'P 1'
#
loop_
_entity.id
_entity.type
_entity.pdbx_description
1 polymer ?
#
loop_
_entity_poly.entity_id
_entity_poly.type
_entity_poly.pdbx_seq_one_letter_code
_entity_poly.pdbx_strand_id
1 'polypeptide(L)'
;MQHRQEIGLTDEQHTAIRQELRKASTRFNELQWQMEDEMETMNKLTKASAVDEQKVMAELDKILNIEREVKRTQLLVSVRIKNKLSAEQQAKLQELRHKPPQR
;
A
#
# COMPACT_ATOMS: atom_id res chain seq x y z
N MET A 1 -11.09 -8.29 -12.97
CA MET A 1 -9.77 -8.88 -12.70
C MET A 1 -9.45 -9.97 -13.69
N GLN A 2 -8.32 -9.89 -14.33
CA GLN A 2 -7.93 -10.86 -15.35
C GLN A 2 -7.76 -12.27 -14.81
N HIS A 3 -7.31 -12.38 -13.53
CA HIS A 3 -7.01 -13.69 -12.95
C HIS A 3 -8.18 -14.33 -12.22
N ARG A 4 -9.33 -13.65 -12.20
CA ARG A 4 -10.49 -14.15 -11.46
C ARG A 4 -10.92 -15.55 -11.94
N GLN A 5 -11.06 -15.71 -13.25
CA GLN A 5 -11.48 -17.00 -13.82
C GLN A 5 -10.39 -18.04 -13.70
N GLU A 6 -9.13 -17.64 -13.85
CA GLU A 6 -8.00 -18.54 -13.80
C GLU A 6 -7.80 -19.17 -12.41
N ILE A 7 -8.06 -18.41 -11.35
CA ILE A 7 -7.90 -18.91 -9.97
C ILE A 7 -9.21 -19.37 -9.36
N GLY A 8 -10.33 -19.25 -10.08
CA GLY A 8 -11.61 -19.76 -9.63
C GLY A 8 -12.23 -19.02 -8.48
N LEU A 9 -12.16 -17.69 -8.48
CA LEU A 9 -12.79 -16.88 -7.44
C LEU A 9 -14.30 -17.01 -7.48
N THR A 10 -14.91 -17.21 -6.31
CA THR A 10 -16.36 -17.13 -6.17
C THR A 10 -16.79 -15.66 -6.21
N ASP A 11 -18.07 -15.41 -6.44
CA ASP A 11 -18.61 -14.06 -6.41
C ASP A 11 -18.44 -13.41 -5.03
N GLU A 12 -18.59 -14.21 -3.97
CA GLU A 12 -18.39 -13.75 -2.59
C GLU A 12 -16.95 -13.34 -2.34
N GLN A 13 -16.01 -14.16 -2.80
CA GLN A 13 -14.58 -13.83 -2.68
C GLN A 13 -14.25 -12.56 -3.44
N HIS A 14 -14.75 -12.44 -4.66
CA HIS A 14 -14.51 -11.26 -5.49
C HIS A 14 -15.03 -9.99 -4.81
N THR A 15 -16.24 -10.04 -4.26
CA THR A 15 -16.84 -8.90 -3.56
C THR A 15 -16.00 -8.53 -2.33
N ALA A 16 -15.60 -9.52 -1.54
CA ALA A 16 -14.82 -9.29 -0.33
C ALA A 16 -13.45 -8.69 -0.66
N ILE A 17 -12.80 -9.17 -1.70
CA ILE A 17 -11.50 -8.65 -2.14
C ILE A 17 -11.64 -7.21 -2.61
N ARG A 18 -12.69 -6.91 -3.38
CA ARG A 18 -12.93 -5.54 -3.84
C ARG A 18 -13.12 -4.58 -2.68
N GLN A 19 -13.82 -5.01 -1.63
CA GLN A 19 -14.00 -4.19 -0.43
C GLN A 19 -12.67 -3.89 0.26
N GLU A 20 -11.80 -4.89 0.37
CA GLU A 20 -10.48 -4.68 0.95
C GLU A 20 -9.64 -3.71 0.11
N LEU A 21 -9.72 -3.84 -1.20
CA LEU A 21 -8.98 -2.93 -2.10
C LEU A 21 -9.50 -1.49 -2.00
N ARG A 22 -10.81 -1.31 -1.85
CA ARG A 22 -11.39 0.04 -1.67
C ARG A 22 -10.93 0.67 -0.37
N LYS A 23 -10.94 -0.09 0.72
CA LYS A 23 -10.46 0.40 2.02
C LYS A 23 -8.99 0.81 1.93
N ALA A 24 -8.19 -0.02 1.30
CA ALA A 24 -6.77 0.26 1.11
C ALA A 24 -6.56 1.50 0.26
N SER A 25 -7.31 1.64 -0.83
CA SER A 25 -7.22 2.80 -1.72
C SER A 25 -7.54 4.10 -0.99
N THR A 26 -8.61 4.10 -0.19
CA THR A 26 -8.98 5.26 0.63
C THR A 26 -7.85 5.63 1.59
N ARG A 27 -7.29 4.63 2.26
CA ARG A 27 -6.20 4.86 3.21
C ARG A 27 -4.94 5.38 2.50
N PHE A 28 -4.61 4.82 1.34
CA PHE A 28 -3.44 5.28 0.56
C PHE A 28 -3.61 6.73 0.11
N ASN A 29 -4.80 7.13 -0.30
CA ASN A 29 -5.07 8.51 -0.68
C ASN A 29 -4.87 9.46 0.50
N GLU A 30 -5.37 9.09 1.69
CA GLU A 30 -5.16 9.88 2.90
C GLU A 30 -3.67 10.03 3.23
N LEU A 31 -2.94 8.92 3.15
CA LEU A 31 -1.51 8.91 3.45
C LEU A 31 -0.72 9.73 2.43
N GLN A 32 -1.12 9.68 1.15
CA GLN A 32 -0.49 10.47 0.12
C GLN A 32 -0.64 11.97 0.38
N TRP A 33 -1.84 12.40 0.76
CA TRP A 33 -2.08 13.81 1.08
C TRP A 33 -1.28 14.24 2.31
N GLN A 34 -1.23 13.39 3.33
CA GLN A 34 -0.40 13.68 4.50
C GLN A 34 1.08 13.80 4.11
N MET A 35 1.56 12.91 3.24
CA MET A 35 2.94 12.97 2.77
C MET A 35 3.24 14.25 2.02
N GLU A 36 2.33 14.67 1.13
CA GLU A 36 2.51 15.93 0.39
C GLU A 36 2.62 17.11 1.34
N ASP A 37 1.76 17.17 2.36
CA ASP A 37 1.79 18.25 3.35
C ASP A 37 3.10 18.25 4.14
N GLU A 38 3.56 17.08 4.57
CA GLU A 38 4.79 16.99 5.35
C GLU A 38 6.02 17.27 4.49
N MET A 39 6.02 16.88 3.23
CA MET A 39 7.11 17.19 2.31
C MET A 39 7.20 18.70 2.04
N GLU A 40 6.06 19.37 1.96
CA GLU A 40 6.04 20.84 1.83
C GLU A 40 6.64 21.50 3.08
N THR A 41 6.27 21.01 4.25
CA THR A 41 6.85 21.51 5.51
C THR A 41 8.35 21.28 5.55
N MET A 42 8.82 20.09 5.17
CA MET A 42 10.25 19.80 5.12
C MET A 42 10.98 20.73 4.17
N ASN A 43 10.40 21.01 3.00
CA ASN A 43 10.96 21.94 2.04
C ASN A 43 11.15 23.32 2.64
N LYS A 44 10.16 23.82 3.35
CA LYS A 44 10.24 25.13 4.01
C LYS A 44 11.35 25.17 5.05
N LEU A 45 11.46 24.11 5.84
CA LEU A 45 12.47 24.01 6.89
C LEU A 45 13.88 23.99 6.32
N THR A 46 14.09 23.25 5.23
CA THR A 46 15.43 23.09 4.63
C THR A 46 15.83 24.28 3.75
N LYS A 47 14.88 25.08 3.29
CA LYS A 47 15.18 26.28 2.48
C LYS A 47 15.57 27.49 3.30
N ALA A 48 15.38 27.45 4.61
CA ALA A 48 15.78 28.56 5.48
C ALA A 48 17.30 28.73 5.44
N SER A 49 17.76 30.01 5.52
CA SER A 49 19.21 30.28 5.51
C SER A 49 19.91 29.69 6.73
N ALA A 50 19.22 29.61 7.86
CA ALA A 50 19.68 28.88 9.03
C ALA A 50 18.70 27.74 9.28
N VAL A 51 19.15 26.51 9.05
CA VAL A 51 18.31 25.33 9.18
C VAL A 51 18.31 24.85 10.64
N ASP A 52 17.11 24.68 11.20
CA ASP A 52 16.93 24.16 12.56
C ASP A 52 16.94 22.63 12.49
N GLU A 53 18.06 22.03 12.95
CA GLU A 53 18.24 20.58 12.90
C GLU A 53 17.16 19.81 13.67
N GLN A 54 16.77 20.32 14.84
CA GLN A 54 15.76 19.62 15.66
C GLN A 54 14.41 19.58 14.96
N LYS A 55 14.02 20.70 14.32
CA LYS A 55 12.77 20.75 13.58
C LYS A 55 12.79 19.83 12.36
N VAL A 56 13.93 19.79 11.66
CA VAL A 56 14.09 18.89 10.50
C VAL A 56 13.99 17.44 10.93
N MET A 57 14.64 17.07 12.02
CA MET A 57 14.58 15.69 12.50
C MET A 57 13.19 15.30 13.00
N ALA A 58 12.49 16.22 13.66
CA ALA A 58 11.10 15.98 14.07
C ALA A 58 10.19 15.82 12.85
N GLU A 59 10.42 16.62 11.81
CA GLU A 59 9.66 16.49 10.57
C GLU A 59 9.95 15.17 9.86
N LEU A 60 11.20 14.74 9.86
CA LEU A 60 11.60 13.45 9.31
C LEU A 60 10.84 12.32 10.00
N ASP A 61 10.70 12.37 11.32
CA ASP A 61 9.97 11.35 12.06
C ASP A 61 8.51 11.25 11.62
N LYS A 62 7.88 12.38 11.31
CA LYS A 62 6.52 12.39 10.77
C LYS A 62 6.45 11.72 9.41
N ILE A 63 7.40 12.02 8.54
CA ILE A 63 7.49 11.42 7.21
C ILE A 63 7.70 9.92 7.32
N LEU A 64 8.60 9.48 8.20
CA LEU A 64 8.88 8.06 8.42
C LEU A 64 7.65 7.33 8.97
N ASN A 65 6.85 7.98 9.83
CA ASN A 65 5.61 7.40 10.32
C ASN A 65 4.61 7.18 9.19
N ILE A 66 4.51 8.13 8.26
CA ILE A 66 3.63 7.97 7.10
C ILE A 66 4.10 6.82 6.21
N GLU A 67 5.40 6.76 5.94
CA GLU A 67 5.98 5.65 5.15
C GLU A 67 5.70 4.30 5.81
N ARG A 68 5.84 4.22 7.13
CA ARG A 68 5.51 3.01 7.87
C ARG A 68 4.06 2.62 7.69
N GLU A 69 3.14 3.59 7.78
CA GLU A 69 1.72 3.30 7.60
C GLU A 69 1.40 2.83 6.17
N VAL A 70 2.08 3.38 5.16
CA VAL A 70 1.96 2.88 3.78
C VAL A 70 2.37 1.41 3.70
N LYS A 71 3.54 1.07 4.25
CA LYS A 71 4.03 -0.31 4.25
C LYS A 71 3.11 -1.25 5.00
N ARG A 72 2.63 -0.84 6.17
CA ARG A 72 1.70 -1.63 6.97
C ARG A 72 0.40 -1.88 6.23
N THR A 73 -0.13 -0.86 5.56
CA THR A 73 -1.36 -0.98 4.79
C THR A 73 -1.18 -1.94 3.61
N GLN A 74 -0.06 -1.83 2.90
CA GLN A 74 0.27 -2.73 1.79
C GLN A 74 0.31 -4.19 2.24
N LEU A 75 1.04 -4.46 3.32
CA LEU A 75 1.17 -5.82 3.82
C LEU A 75 -0.17 -6.36 4.34
N LEU A 76 -0.89 -5.52 5.10
CA LEU A 76 -2.15 -5.93 5.70
C LEU A 76 -3.19 -6.29 4.64
N VAL A 77 -3.33 -5.48 3.58
CA VAL A 77 -4.28 -5.77 2.51
C VAL A 77 -3.88 -7.04 1.77
N SER A 78 -2.58 -7.26 1.56
CA SER A 78 -2.10 -8.50 0.93
C SER A 78 -2.44 -9.73 1.75
N VAL A 79 -2.23 -9.66 3.07
CA VAL A 79 -2.55 -10.76 3.98
C VAL A 79 -4.05 -11.02 4.02
N ARG A 80 -4.85 -9.96 4.08
CA ARG A 80 -6.31 -10.11 4.13
C ARG A 80 -6.86 -10.72 2.84
N ILE A 81 -6.32 -10.32 1.70
CA ILE A 81 -6.72 -10.91 0.42
C ILE A 81 -6.30 -12.39 0.37
N LYS A 82 -5.06 -12.68 0.75
CA LYS A 82 -4.57 -14.06 0.77
C LYS A 82 -5.45 -14.96 1.63
N ASN A 83 -5.86 -14.46 2.79
CA ASN A 83 -6.68 -15.25 3.73
C ASN A 83 -8.11 -15.49 3.22
N LYS A 84 -8.55 -14.79 2.19
CA LYS A 84 -9.85 -15.02 1.56
C LYS A 84 -9.79 -16.10 0.47
N LEU A 85 -8.59 -16.52 0.11
CA LEU A 85 -8.37 -17.51 -0.94
C LEU A 85 -8.13 -18.89 -0.33
N SER A 86 -8.54 -19.96 -1.05
CA SER A 86 -8.19 -21.32 -0.67
C SER A 86 -6.71 -21.58 -0.94
N ALA A 87 -6.17 -22.64 -0.34
CA ALA A 87 -4.78 -23.03 -0.58
C ALA A 87 -4.50 -23.27 -2.05
N GLU A 88 -5.46 -23.88 -2.75
CA GLU A 88 -5.36 -24.17 -4.18
C GLU A 88 -5.33 -22.87 -5.00
N GLN A 89 -6.20 -21.92 -4.65
CA GLN A 89 -6.24 -20.61 -5.31
C GLN A 89 -4.95 -19.84 -5.07
N GLN A 90 -4.41 -19.90 -3.85
CA GLN A 90 -3.14 -19.24 -3.53
C GLN A 90 -1.99 -19.81 -4.34
N ALA A 91 -1.93 -21.13 -4.46
CA ALA A 91 -0.89 -21.79 -5.24
C ALA A 91 -0.98 -21.40 -6.71
N LYS A 92 -2.19 -21.34 -7.26
CA LYS A 92 -2.40 -20.96 -8.65
C LYS A 92 -2.03 -19.50 -8.92
N LEU A 93 -2.39 -18.61 -8.00
CA LEU A 93 -2.03 -17.21 -8.11
C LEU A 93 -0.51 -17.03 -8.07
N GLN A 94 0.16 -17.75 -7.18
CA GLN A 94 1.61 -17.69 -7.06
C GLN A 94 2.29 -18.20 -8.33
N GLU A 95 1.77 -19.26 -8.93
CA GLU A 95 2.25 -19.78 -10.20
C GLU A 95 2.16 -18.72 -11.30
N LEU A 96 1.04 -18.02 -11.40
CA LEU A 96 0.85 -16.94 -12.39
C LEU A 96 1.82 -15.79 -12.15
N ARG A 97 2.08 -15.45 -10.90
CA ARG A 97 3.00 -14.35 -10.56
C ARG A 97 4.45 -14.67 -10.84
N HIS A 98 4.82 -15.95 -10.83
CA HIS A 98 6.20 -16.39 -11.06
C HIS A 98 6.49 -16.71 -12.51
N LYS A 99 5.48 -16.69 -13.39
CA LYS A 99 5.73 -16.87 -14.81
C LYS A 99 6.53 -15.69 -15.36
N PRO A 100 7.59 -15.95 -16.12
CA PRO A 100 8.31 -14.84 -16.76
C PRO A 100 7.40 -14.13 -17.74
N PRO A 101 7.60 -12.82 -17.96
CA PRO A 101 6.81 -12.09 -18.93
C PRO A 101 6.98 -12.71 -20.32
N GLN A 102 5.87 -12.91 -21.00
CA GLN A 102 5.90 -13.41 -22.37
C GLN A 102 5.85 -12.25 -23.34
N ARG A 103 6.62 -12.35 -24.40
CA ARG A 103 6.71 -11.31 -25.40
C ARG A 103 6.35 -11.85 -26.76
#